data_7ef697529a0f8df49ebad77184f52b99
#
_entry.id   7ef697529a0f8df49ebad77184f52b99
#
_cell.length_a   1.000
_cell.length_b   1.000
_cell.length_c   1.000
_cell.angle_alpha   90.00
_cell.angle_beta   90.00
_cell.angle_gamma   90.00
#
_symmetry.space_group_name_H-M   'P 1'
#
loop_
_entity.id
_entity.type
_entity.pdbx_description
1 polymer ?
#
loop_
_entity_poly.entity_id
_entity_poly.type
_entity_poly.pdbx_seq_one_letter_code
_entity_poly.pdbx_strand_id
1 'polypeptide(L)'
;MPTLYTMPGTCALAPNIAAAWIDAPVEVKVLARGDQKKDAYLSINPKGKVPALQMDDGEVLTEAAAIMAWLGATYGGEGYARDERLGRKEAEALSWMTTEVHGAFRPHFAPDAYADSEAAQKEVLAKTYARLDAHFARMDDILARAGEWYLGERSFADAYLYTAVRWLDLVPLSLDDYPALRAHRDRMEADADVRMALARQKMDPQT
;
A
#
# COMPACT_ATOMS: atom_id res chain seq x y z
N MET A 1 3.51 22.51 7.01
CA MET A 1 3.51 21.46 5.95
C MET A 1 3.52 20.10 6.63
N PRO A 2 2.48 19.27 6.41
CA PRO A 2 2.39 17.96 7.06
C PRO A 2 3.58 17.05 6.75
N THR A 3 3.88 16.13 7.67
CA THR A 3 4.99 15.18 7.52
C THR A 3 4.45 13.76 7.40
N LEU A 4 4.72 13.09 6.27
CA LEU A 4 4.39 11.69 6.03
C LEU A 4 5.57 10.80 6.41
N TYR A 5 5.41 10.02 7.46
CA TYR A 5 6.39 9.03 7.90
C TYR A 5 6.19 7.73 7.14
N THR A 6 7.27 7.26 6.49
CA THR A 6 7.30 6.06 5.67
C THR A 6 8.45 5.14 6.06
N MET A 7 8.44 3.92 5.54
CA MET A 7 9.56 2.98 5.64
C MET A 7 9.57 2.10 4.38
N PRO A 8 10.73 1.83 3.77
CA PRO A 8 10.83 1.00 2.58
C PRO A 8 10.19 -0.38 2.74
N GLY A 9 9.50 -0.86 1.70
CA GLY A 9 8.88 -2.17 1.66
C GLY A 9 7.58 -2.30 2.48
N THR A 10 7.01 -1.19 2.96
CA THR A 10 5.75 -1.19 3.73
C THR A 10 4.60 -0.57 2.94
N CYS A 11 3.38 -0.71 3.47
CA CYS A 11 2.18 -0.08 2.91
C CYS A 11 2.24 1.46 2.88
N ALA A 12 3.24 2.08 3.52
CA ALA A 12 3.47 3.52 3.47
C ALA A 12 3.89 4.03 2.08
N LEU A 13 4.24 3.12 1.15
CA LEU A 13 4.47 3.48 -0.25
C LEU A 13 3.20 4.01 -0.91
N ALA A 14 2.03 3.43 -0.64
CA ALA A 14 0.78 3.85 -1.27
C ALA A 14 0.42 5.33 -1.00
N PRO A 15 0.38 5.84 0.24
CA PRO A 15 0.13 7.26 0.47
C PRO A 15 1.28 8.17 -0.02
N ASN A 16 2.52 7.68 -0.15
CA ASN A 16 3.61 8.45 -0.77
C ASN A 16 3.38 8.62 -2.28
N ILE A 17 2.93 7.57 -2.97
CA ILE A 17 2.51 7.64 -4.38
C ILE A 17 1.30 8.58 -4.52
N ALA A 18 0.28 8.42 -3.68
CA ALA A 18 -0.91 9.26 -3.70
C ALA A 18 -0.55 10.75 -3.56
N ALA A 19 0.34 11.09 -2.62
CA ALA A 19 0.83 12.45 -2.43
C ALA A 19 1.58 12.99 -3.66
N ALA A 20 2.39 12.14 -4.31
CA ALA A 20 3.11 12.51 -5.53
C ALA A 20 2.14 12.78 -6.69
N TRP A 21 1.14 11.93 -6.92
CA TRP A 21 0.17 12.06 -8.00
C TRP A 21 -0.66 13.35 -7.98
N ILE A 22 -0.87 13.93 -6.80
CA ILE A 22 -1.65 15.16 -6.62
C ILE A 22 -0.77 16.35 -6.21
N ASP A 23 0.55 16.22 -6.34
CA ASP A 23 1.53 17.23 -5.94
C ASP A 23 1.26 17.82 -4.53
N ALA A 24 0.87 16.94 -3.60
CA ALA A 24 0.55 17.36 -2.24
C ALA A 24 1.78 17.92 -1.52
N PRO A 25 1.67 19.10 -0.88
CA PRO A 25 2.79 19.73 -0.18
C PRO A 25 3.06 19.04 1.18
N VAL A 26 3.58 17.81 1.13
CA VAL A 26 3.95 17.03 2.32
C VAL A 26 5.45 16.74 2.34
N GLU A 27 6.06 16.84 3.51
CA GLU A 27 7.41 16.34 3.74
C GLU A 27 7.36 14.82 3.91
N VAL A 28 8.22 14.08 3.20
CA VAL A 28 8.32 12.62 3.37
C VAL A 28 9.54 12.27 4.21
N LYS A 29 9.31 11.73 5.41
CA LYS A 29 10.37 11.25 6.32
C LYS A 29 10.46 9.73 6.26
N VAL A 30 11.62 9.23 5.86
CA VAL A 30 11.89 7.80 5.72
C VAL A 30 12.56 7.28 6.99
N LEU A 31 11.89 6.37 7.68
CA LEU A 31 12.42 5.67 8.85
C LEU A 31 13.27 4.48 8.43
N ALA A 32 14.39 4.25 9.12
CA ALA A 32 15.07 2.96 9.04
C ALA A 32 14.27 1.88 9.79
N ARG A 33 14.47 0.62 9.39
CA ARG A 33 13.83 -0.51 10.09
C ARG A 33 14.26 -0.54 11.55
N GLY A 34 13.30 -0.52 12.46
CA GLY A 34 13.50 -0.44 13.91
C GLY A 34 13.28 0.96 14.48
N ASP A 35 13.42 2.04 13.71
CA ASP A 35 13.20 3.39 14.21
C ASP A 35 11.75 3.63 14.66
N GLN A 36 10.79 2.92 14.06
CA GLN A 36 9.37 2.98 14.44
C GLN A 36 9.09 2.48 15.87
N LYS A 37 10.09 1.86 16.51
CA LYS A 37 10.01 1.37 17.89
C LYS A 37 10.79 2.22 18.90
N LYS A 38 11.49 3.25 18.43
CA LYS A 38 12.26 4.17 19.28
C LYS A 38 11.33 5.26 19.86
N ASP A 39 11.66 5.74 21.07
CA ASP A 39 10.90 6.76 21.77
C ASP A 39 10.65 8.02 20.93
N ALA A 40 11.64 8.42 20.14
CA ALA A 40 11.53 9.55 19.23
C ALA A 40 10.35 9.43 18.23
N TYR A 41 10.06 8.22 17.75
CA TYR A 41 8.90 8.02 16.87
C TYR A 41 7.65 7.63 17.66
N LEU A 42 7.78 6.88 18.75
CA LEU A 42 6.65 6.49 19.60
C LEU A 42 5.95 7.70 20.23
N SER A 43 6.70 8.81 20.48
CA SER A 43 6.11 10.07 20.92
C SER A 43 5.24 10.74 19.85
N ILE A 44 5.46 10.44 18.57
CA ILE A 44 4.65 10.91 17.43
C ILE A 44 3.49 9.95 17.19
N ASN A 45 3.79 8.67 17.04
CA ASN A 45 2.79 7.62 16.80
C ASN A 45 2.99 6.44 17.78
N PRO A 46 2.23 6.41 18.89
CA PRO A 46 2.34 5.35 19.91
C PRO A 46 2.05 3.93 19.38
N LYS A 47 1.38 3.79 18.22
CA LYS A 47 1.18 2.49 17.57
C LYS A 47 2.50 1.89 17.05
N GLY A 48 3.56 2.71 16.89
CA GLY A 48 4.87 2.28 16.38
C GLY A 48 4.80 1.63 15.00
N LYS A 49 3.97 2.19 14.11
CA LYS A 49 3.73 1.71 12.75
C LYS A 49 3.79 2.87 11.75
N VAL A 50 4.04 2.54 10.49
CA VAL A 50 3.92 3.42 9.34
C VAL A 50 2.84 2.87 8.39
N PRO A 51 2.18 3.74 7.58
CA PRO A 51 2.35 5.20 7.53
C PRO A 51 1.76 5.92 8.72
N ALA A 52 2.26 7.12 8.98
CA ALA A 52 1.63 8.12 9.84
C ALA A 52 1.81 9.50 9.17
N LEU A 53 0.78 10.31 9.19
CA LEU A 53 0.80 11.68 8.69
C LEU A 53 0.63 12.62 9.89
N GLN A 54 1.67 13.38 10.21
CA GLN A 54 1.65 14.39 11.25
C GLN A 54 1.28 15.74 10.63
N MET A 55 0.21 16.34 11.13
CA MET A 55 -0.27 17.65 10.71
C MET A 55 0.54 18.79 11.36
N ASP A 56 0.38 20.01 10.87
CA ASP A 56 1.10 21.20 11.36
C ASP A 56 0.73 21.57 12.81
N ASP A 57 -0.45 21.22 13.25
CA ASP A 57 -0.93 21.41 14.64
C ASP A 57 -0.52 20.28 15.60
N GLY A 58 0.16 19.26 15.07
CA GLY A 58 0.65 18.11 15.83
C GLY A 58 -0.31 16.91 15.85
N GLU A 59 -1.52 17.01 15.30
CA GLU A 59 -2.42 15.86 15.13
C GLU A 59 -1.74 14.80 14.23
N VAL A 60 -1.97 13.52 14.54
CA VAL A 60 -1.40 12.40 13.76
C VAL A 60 -2.50 11.52 13.23
N LEU A 61 -2.64 11.50 11.90
CA LEU A 61 -3.51 10.59 11.17
C LEU A 61 -2.75 9.31 10.84
N THR A 62 -3.36 8.16 11.09
CA THR A 62 -2.81 6.84 10.75
C THR A 62 -3.75 6.09 9.81
N GLU A 63 -3.36 4.89 9.36
CA GLU A 63 -4.01 4.05 8.34
C GLU A 63 -3.87 4.62 6.92
N ALA A 64 -3.28 3.81 6.04
CA ALA A 64 -2.96 4.25 4.67
C ALA A 64 -4.18 4.74 3.90
N ALA A 65 -5.32 4.04 4.00
CA ALA A 65 -6.56 4.43 3.35
C ALA A 65 -7.09 5.78 3.84
N ALA A 66 -7.05 6.02 5.16
CA ALA A 66 -7.47 7.29 5.76
C ALA A 66 -6.55 8.45 5.35
N ILE A 67 -5.24 8.22 5.34
CA ILE A 67 -4.25 9.22 4.90
C ILE A 67 -4.48 9.58 3.43
N MET A 68 -4.68 8.58 2.55
CA MET A 68 -4.94 8.84 1.13
C MET A 68 -6.26 9.59 0.91
N ALA A 69 -7.32 9.23 1.63
CA ALA A 69 -8.60 9.93 1.56
C ALA A 69 -8.44 11.40 2.00
N TRP A 70 -7.71 11.65 3.08
CA TRP A 70 -7.44 13.01 3.56
C TRP A 70 -6.60 13.82 2.56
N LEU A 71 -5.55 13.22 1.97
CA LEU A 71 -4.74 13.85 0.95
C LEU A 71 -5.58 14.26 -0.26
N GLY A 72 -6.42 13.34 -0.77
CA GLY A 72 -7.30 13.62 -1.89
C GLY A 72 -8.30 14.72 -1.62
N ALA A 73 -8.93 14.70 -0.43
CA ALA A 73 -9.90 15.73 -0.03
C ALA A 73 -9.26 17.11 0.19
N THR A 74 -8.00 17.16 0.64
CA THR A 74 -7.32 18.40 1.01
C THR A 74 -6.57 19.03 -0.16
N TYR A 75 -5.89 18.21 -0.98
CA TYR A 75 -4.96 18.69 -2.01
C TYR A 75 -5.30 18.22 -3.42
N GLY A 76 -6.27 17.33 -3.60
CA GLY A 76 -6.55 16.71 -4.89
C GLY A 76 -7.05 17.66 -5.98
N GLY A 77 -7.65 18.79 -5.59
CA GLY A 77 -8.17 19.79 -6.53
C GLY A 77 -9.15 19.20 -7.55
N GLU A 78 -9.34 19.89 -8.67
CA GLU A 78 -10.20 19.40 -9.77
C GLU A 78 -9.64 18.12 -10.44
N GLY A 79 -8.31 17.96 -10.46
CA GLY A 79 -7.65 16.77 -11.02
C GLY A 79 -7.90 15.47 -10.24
N TYR A 80 -8.38 15.59 -8.99
CA TYR A 80 -8.79 14.46 -8.14
C TYR A 80 -10.29 14.49 -7.81
N ALA A 81 -11.07 15.35 -8.47
CA ALA A 81 -12.51 15.40 -8.27
C ALA A 81 -13.14 14.05 -8.67
N ARG A 82 -13.46 13.24 -7.67
CA ARG A 82 -14.14 11.95 -7.85
C ARG A 82 -15.65 12.19 -7.92
N ASP A 83 -16.30 11.62 -8.92
CA ASP A 83 -17.74 11.46 -8.82
C ASP A 83 -18.08 10.59 -7.60
N GLU A 84 -19.32 10.70 -7.11
CA GLU A 84 -19.75 10.00 -5.91
C GLU A 84 -19.61 8.48 -6.04
N ARG A 85 -19.82 7.93 -7.25
CA ARG A 85 -19.71 6.49 -7.51
C ARG A 85 -18.26 6.04 -7.42
N LEU A 86 -17.33 6.75 -8.07
CA LEU A 86 -15.92 6.41 -8.07
C LEU A 86 -15.33 6.55 -6.67
N GLY A 87 -15.68 7.59 -5.92
CA GLY A 87 -15.25 7.77 -4.53
C GLY A 87 -15.68 6.62 -3.61
N ARG A 88 -16.94 6.14 -3.75
CA ARG A 88 -17.39 4.96 -3.00
C ARG A 88 -16.63 3.69 -3.40
N LYS A 89 -16.36 3.49 -4.69
CA LYS A 89 -15.61 2.32 -5.17
C LYS A 89 -14.15 2.35 -4.76
N GLU A 90 -13.53 3.50 -4.73
CA GLU A 90 -12.18 3.67 -4.21
C GLU A 90 -12.12 3.34 -2.71
N ALA A 91 -13.06 3.85 -1.91
CA ALA A 91 -13.14 3.54 -0.49
C ALA A 91 -13.38 2.03 -0.22
N GLU A 92 -14.26 1.38 -1.00
CA GLU A 92 -14.49 -0.07 -0.94
C GLU A 92 -13.22 -0.85 -1.26
N ALA A 93 -12.53 -0.51 -2.36
CA ALA A 93 -11.31 -1.18 -2.79
C ALA A 93 -10.19 -1.02 -1.76
N LEU A 94 -9.95 0.19 -1.27
CA LEU A 94 -8.94 0.46 -0.25
C LEU A 94 -9.25 -0.25 1.06
N SER A 95 -10.51 -0.27 1.50
CA SER A 95 -10.92 -1.00 2.69
C SER A 95 -10.62 -2.49 2.56
N TRP A 96 -11.02 -3.10 1.45
CA TRP A 96 -10.76 -4.53 1.19
C TRP A 96 -9.26 -4.83 1.09
N MET A 97 -8.49 -4.04 0.35
CA MET A 97 -7.04 -4.25 0.18
C MET A 97 -6.29 -4.11 1.52
N THR A 98 -6.66 -3.14 2.36
CA THR A 98 -5.99 -2.91 3.65
C THR A 98 -6.35 -3.96 4.70
N THR A 99 -7.56 -4.48 4.70
CA THR A 99 -8.02 -5.46 5.70
C THR A 99 -7.75 -6.89 5.27
N GLU A 100 -8.18 -7.28 4.06
CA GLU A 100 -8.13 -8.66 3.60
C GLU A 100 -6.80 -9.00 2.93
N VAL A 101 -6.39 -8.22 1.92
CA VAL A 101 -5.15 -8.53 1.17
C VAL A 101 -3.92 -8.33 2.05
N HIS A 102 -3.76 -7.13 2.64
CA HIS A 102 -2.64 -6.86 3.54
C HIS A 102 -2.69 -7.77 4.78
N GLY A 103 -3.88 -7.95 5.35
CA GLY A 103 -4.07 -8.83 6.50
C GLY A 103 -3.62 -10.27 6.25
N ALA A 104 -3.79 -10.76 5.03
CA ALA A 104 -3.39 -12.12 4.66
C ALA A 104 -1.87 -12.34 4.69
N PHE A 105 -1.04 -11.30 4.60
CA PHE A 105 0.42 -11.43 4.74
C PHE A 105 0.90 -11.61 6.18
N ARG A 106 0.08 -11.33 7.20
CA ARG A 106 0.52 -11.36 8.61
C ARG A 106 1.14 -12.69 9.04
N PRO A 107 0.56 -13.87 8.72
CA PRO A 107 1.16 -15.13 9.11
C PRO A 107 2.50 -15.42 8.43
N HIS A 108 2.76 -14.82 7.26
CA HIS A 108 4.06 -14.93 6.60
C HIS A 108 5.16 -14.21 7.39
N PHE A 109 4.88 -13.03 7.94
CA PHE A 109 5.86 -12.25 8.68
C PHE A 109 6.05 -12.68 10.14
N ALA A 110 5.07 -13.35 10.73
CA ALA A 110 5.09 -13.78 12.13
C ALA A 110 4.32 -15.10 12.30
N PRO A 111 4.81 -16.23 11.72
CA PRO A 111 4.12 -17.50 11.80
C PRO A 111 4.01 -18.04 13.22
N ASP A 112 4.96 -17.68 14.09
CA ASP A 112 5.00 -18.00 15.52
C ASP A 112 3.85 -17.35 16.31
N ALA A 113 3.30 -16.23 15.83
CA ALA A 113 2.09 -15.63 16.41
C ALA A 113 0.80 -16.42 16.12
N TYR A 114 0.86 -17.43 15.24
CA TYR A 114 -0.30 -18.21 14.78
C TYR A 114 -0.22 -19.69 15.14
N ALA A 115 0.98 -20.22 15.44
CA ALA A 115 1.19 -21.63 15.80
C ALA A 115 2.51 -21.82 16.54
N ASP A 116 2.50 -22.72 17.54
CA ASP A 116 3.64 -22.96 18.43
C ASP A 116 4.69 -23.92 17.87
N SER A 117 4.31 -24.83 16.95
CA SER A 117 5.23 -25.82 16.38
C SER A 117 5.55 -25.54 14.93
N GLU A 118 6.76 -25.89 14.47
CA GLU A 118 7.16 -25.76 13.07
C GLU A 118 6.21 -26.47 12.10
N ALA A 119 5.68 -27.64 12.48
CA ALA A 119 4.73 -28.37 11.65
C ALA A 119 3.42 -27.59 11.48
N ALA A 120 2.87 -27.03 12.56
CA ALA A 120 1.66 -26.22 12.51
C ALA A 120 1.91 -24.87 11.79
N GLN A 121 3.08 -24.26 11.97
CA GLN A 121 3.46 -23.04 11.21
C GLN A 121 3.50 -23.31 9.71
N LYS A 122 4.04 -24.45 9.26
CA LYS A 122 4.02 -24.84 7.83
C LYS A 122 2.60 -24.97 7.27
N GLU A 123 1.68 -25.54 8.05
CA GLU A 123 0.27 -25.64 7.66
C GLU A 123 -0.40 -24.25 7.57
N VAL A 124 -0.11 -23.37 8.53
CA VAL A 124 -0.59 -21.96 8.51
C VAL A 124 -0.06 -21.25 7.27
N LEU A 125 1.23 -21.39 6.96
CA LEU A 125 1.84 -20.75 5.78
C LEU A 125 1.25 -21.29 4.48
N ALA A 126 1.02 -22.60 4.36
CA ALA A 126 0.37 -23.16 3.16
C ALA A 126 -1.02 -22.58 2.92
N LYS A 127 -1.85 -22.45 3.97
CA LYS A 127 -3.16 -21.80 3.89
C LYS A 127 -3.05 -20.31 3.58
N THR A 128 -2.05 -19.63 4.14
CA THR A 128 -1.73 -18.23 3.89
C THR A 128 -1.45 -17.99 2.41
N TYR A 129 -0.58 -18.80 1.81
CA TYR A 129 -0.22 -18.64 0.40
C TYR A 129 -1.39 -18.96 -0.53
N ALA A 130 -2.19 -19.99 -0.24
CA ALA A 130 -3.41 -20.25 -0.99
C ALA A 130 -4.44 -19.10 -0.90
N ARG A 131 -4.54 -18.43 0.26
CA ARG A 131 -5.40 -17.25 0.43
C ARG A 131 -4.85 -16.03 -0.34
N LEU A 132 -3.54 -15.81 -0.30
CA LEU A 132 -2.90 -14.74 -1.06
C LEU A 132 -3.08 -14.96 -2.56
N ASP A 133 -2.86 -16.17 -3.06
CA ASP A 133 -3.10 -16.54 -4.46
C ASP A 133 -4.53 -16.19 -4.89
N ALA A 134 -5.53 -16.58 -4.11
CA ALA A 134 -6.94 -16.25 -4.38
C ALA A 134 -7.20 -14.72 -4.41
N HIS A 135 -6.52 -13.95 -3.55
CA HIS A 135 -6.65 -12.48 -3.56
C HIS A 135 -5.99 -11.88 -4.81
N PHE A 136 -4.79 -12.34 -5.19
CA PHE A 136 -4.09 -11.84 -6.38
C PHE A 136 -4.81 -12.24 -7.66
N ALA A 137 -5.29 -13.47 -7.78
CA ALA A 137 -6.12 -13.90 -8.90
C ALA A 137 -7.40 -13.05 -9.04
N ARG A 138 -8.07 -12.72 -7.91
CA ARG A 138 -9.23 -11.81 -7.93
C ARG A 138 -8.86 -10.41 -8.40
N MET A 139 -7.74 -9.86 -7.97
CA MET A 139 -7.29 -8.52 -8.39
C MET A 139 -6.92 -8.52 -9.88
N ASP A 140 -6.26 -9.58 -10.36
CA ASP A 140 -5.94 -9.78 -11.77
C ASP A 140 -7.20 -9.82 -12.64
N ASP A 141 -8.20 -10.59 -12.24
CA ASP A 141 -9.50 -10.68 -12.89
C ASP A 141 -10.24 -9.33 -12.95
N ILE A 142 -10.16 -8.52 -11.89
CA ILE A 142 -10.78 -7.19 -11.86
C ILE A 142 -10.08 -6.29 -12.87
N LEU A 143 -8.76 -6.24 -12.88
CA LEU A 143 -7.98 -5.46 -13.83
C LEU A 143 -8.20 -5.90 -15.27
N ALA A 144 -8.21 -7.20 -15.54
CA ALA A 144 -8.46 -7.74 -16.87
C ALA A 144 -9.80 -7.27 -17.47
N ARG A 145 -10.80 -7.05 -16.61
CA ARG A 145 -12.11 -6.51 -17.02
C ARG A 145 -12.18 -4.99 -17.04
N ALA A 146 -11.49 -4.33 -16.11
CA ALA A 146 -11.52 -2.87 -15.97
C ALA A 146 -10.60 -2.16 -16.98
N GLY A 147 -9.54 -2.82 -17.44
CA GLY A 147 -8.57 -2.30 -18.39
C GLY A 147 -7.29 -1.83 -17.72
N GLU A 148 -6.90 -0.58 -17.92
CA GLU A 148 -5.60 -0.07 -17.48
C GLU A 148 -5.49 0.18 -15.96
N TRP A 149 -6.60 0.51 -15.32
CA TRP A 149 -6.71 0.92 -13.94
C TRP A 149 -7.74 0.08 -13.19
N TYR A 150 -7.51 -0.18 -11.92
CA TYR A 150 -8.31 -1.09 -11.10
C TYR A 150 -9.81 -0.76 -11.08
N LEU A 151 -10.15 0.52 -11.14
CA LEU A 151 -11.53 1.01 -11.17
C LEU A 151 -11.97 1.52 -12.56
N GLY A 152 -11.20 1.25 -13.62
CA GLY A 152 -11.41 1.75 -14.98
C GLY A 152 -10.76 3.11 -15.25
N GLU A 153 -10.40 3.85 -14.22
CA GLU A 153 -9.65 5.09 -14.26
C GLU A 153 -8.70 5.17 -13.07
N ARG A 154 -7.60 5.95 -13.21
CA ARG A 154 -6.55 6.06 -12.19
C ARG A 154 -7.12 6.53 -10.85
N SER A 155 -6.82 5.79 -9.79
CA SER A 155 -7.30 6.04 -8.43
C SER A 155 -6.25 5.70 -7.39
N PHE A 156 -6.45 6.08 -6.14
CA PHE A 156 -5.55 5.68 -5.06
C PHE A 156 -5.62 4.17 -4.75
N ALA A 157 -6.67 3.47 -5.23
CA ALA A 157 -6.69 2.01 -5.21
C ALA A 157 -5.52 1.42 -6.00
N ASP A 158 -5.11 2.04 -7.12
CA ASP A 158 -3.97 1.60 -7.93
C ASP A 158 -2.63 1.75 -7.19
N ALA A 159 -2.47 2.83 -6.40
CA ALA A 159 -1.29 3.02 -5.56
C ALA A 159 -1.16 1.93 -4.49
N TYR A 160 -2.29 1.53 -3.88
CA TYR A 160 -2.29 0.44 -2.88
C TYR A 160 -2.13 -0.93 -3.52
N LEU A 161 -2.79 -1.18 -4.65
CA LEU A 161 -2.64 -2.39 -5.46
C LEU A 161 -1.18 -2.62 -5.85
N TYR A 162 -0.53 -1.60 -6.42
CA TYR A 162 0.88 -1.66 -6.77
C TYR A 162 1.77 -1.99 -5.56
N THR A 163 1.50 -1.35 -4.42
CA THR A 163 2.22 -1.62 -3.18
C THR A 163 2.07 -3.08 -2.75
N ALA A 164 0.86 -3.66 -2.85
CA ALA A 164 0.61 -5.06 -2.53
C ALA A 164 1.28 -6.02 -3.53
N VAL A 165 1.26 -5.69 -4.83
CA VAL A 165 1.91 -6.48 -5.89
C VAL A 165 3.42 -6.59 -5.66
N ARG A 166 4.08 -5.53 -5.17
CA ARG A 166 5.49 -5.57 -4.82
C ARG A 166 5.83 -6.58 -3.70
N TRP A 167 4.84 -6.97 -2.88
CA TRP A 167 5.06 -7.97 -1.84
C TRP A 167 4.99 -9.42 -2.34
N LEU A 168 4.64 -9.66 -3.62
CA LEU A 168 4.72 -11.00 -4.20
C LEU A 168 6.13 -11.57 -4.14
N ASP A 169 7.18 -10.72 -4.26
CA ASP A 169 8.58 -11.15 -4.14
C ASP A 169 8.94 -11.69 -2.73
N LEU A 170 8.08 -11.47 -1.74
CA LEU A 170 8.30 -11.94 -0.37
C LEU A 170 7.70 -13.33 -0.12
N VAL A 171 6.86 -13.83 -1.02
CA VAL A 171 6.09 -15.07 -0.86
C VAL A 171 6.30 -16.00 -2.07
N PRO A 172 6.05 -17.31 -1.95
CA PRO A 172 6.27 -18.27 -3.04
C PRO A 172 5.13 -18.23 -4.09
N LEU A 173 4.80 -17.03 -4.58
CA LEU A 173 3.86 -16.79 -5.67
C LEU A 173 4.59 -16.03 -6.78
N SER A 174 4.23 -16.29 -8.04
CA SER A 174 4.84 -15.63 -9.19
C SER A 174 3.89 -14.60 -9.78
N LEU A 175 4.40 -13.41 -10.07
CA LEU A 175 3.64 -12.40 -10.81
C LEU A 175 3.34 -12.85 -12.25
N ASP A 176 4.05 -13.86 -12.76
CA ASP A 176 3.80 -14.47 -14.06
C ASP A 176 2.43 -15.14 -14.18
N ASP A 177 1.88 -15.54 -13.03
CA ASP A 177 0.55 -16.15 -12.95
C ASP A 177 -0.59 -15.12 -13.04
N TYR A 178 -0.27 -13.79 -12.97
CA TYR A 178 -1.22 -12.69 -12.94
C TYR A 178 -0.89 -11.64 -14.01
N PRO A 179 -1.23 -11.90 -15.31
CA PRO A 179 -0.79 -11.07 -16.43
C PRO A 179 -1.32 -9.62 -16.41
N ALA A 180 -2.55 -9.39 -15.89
CA ALA A 180 -3.09 -8.04 -15.77
C ALA A 180 -2.41 -7.25 -14.65
N LEU A 181 -2.08 -7.90 -13.51
CA LEU A 181 -1.28 -7.29 -12.44
C LEU A 181 0.14 -6.97 -12.91
N ARG A 182 0.75 -7.83 -13.74
CA ARG A 182 2.04 -7.55 -14.35
C ARG A 182 1.99 -6.29 -15.21
N ALA A 183 1.02 -6.20 -16.13
CA ALA A 183 0.84 -5.03 -16.97
C ALA A 183 0.57 -3.75 -16.17
N HIS A 184 -0.20 -3.86 -15.08
CA HIS A 184 -0.43 -2.75 -14.15
C HIS A 184 0.86 -2.33 -13.44
N ARG A 185 1.65 -3.28 -12.90
CA ARG A 185 2.95 -2.98 -12.28
C ARG A 185 3.86 -2.24 -13.26
N ASP A 186 4.00 -2.74 -14.49
CA ASP A 186 4.88 -2.15 -15.50
C ASP A 186 4.45 -0.70 -15.83
N ARG A 187 3.14 -0.44 -15.88
CA ARG A 187 2.57 0.91 -16.03
C ARG A 187 2.90 1.80 -14.85
N MET A 188 2.74 1.31 -13.62
CA MET A 188 3.06 2.05 -12.40
C MET A 188 4.54 2.41 -12.34
N GLU A 189 5.43 1.51 -12.74
CA GLU A 189 6.88 1.75 -12.75
C GLU A 189 7.35 2.65 -13.91
N ALA A 190 6.55 2.79 -14.95
CA ALA A 190 6.75 3.78 -16.00
C ALA A 190 6.31 5.20 -15.59
N ASP A 191 5.43 5.33 -14.60
CA ASP A 191 4.92 6.61 -14.10
C ASP A 191 6.01 7.39 -13.36
N ALA A 192 6.17 8.69 -13.70
CA ALA A 192 7.24 9.53 -13.14
C ALA A 192 7.06 9.80 -11.64
N ASP A 193 5.81 9.96 -11.19
CA ASP A 193 5.48 10.25 -9.79
C ASP A 193 5.65 9.01 -8.93
N VAL A 194 5.34 7.83 -9.46
CA VAL A 194 5.63 6.55 -8.80
C VAL A 194 7.14 6.37 -8.63
N ARG A 195 7.93 6.63 -9.67
CA ARG A 195 9.40 6.58 -9.57
C ARG A 195 9.94 7.59 -8.55
N MET A 196 9.38 8.79 -8.52
CA MET A 196 9.73 9.79 -7.51
C MET A 196 9.41 9.29 -6.10
N ALA A 197 8.24 8.68 -5.89
CA ALA A 197 7.86 8.11 -4.59
C ALA A 197 8.78 6.96 -4.17
N LEU A 198 9.19 6.09 -5.10
CA LEU A 198 10.18 5.03 -4.85
C LEU A 198 11.54 5.64 -4.46
N ALA A 199 12.03 6.61 -5.24
CA ALA A 199 13.31 7.27 -4.97
C ALA A 199 13.34 7.97 -3.60
N ARG A 200 12.25 8.63 -3.18
CA ARG A 200 12.10 9.21 -1.83
C ARG A 200 12.33 8.16 -0.73
N GLN A 201 11.93 6.92 -0.95
CA GLN A 201 12.12 5.81 -0.02
C GLN A 201 13.39 4.99 -0.28
N LYS A 202 14.24 5.40 -1.21
CA LYS A 202 15.45 4.67 -1.64
C LYS A 202 15.12 3.23 -2.09
N MET A 203 14.04 3.09 -2.84
CA MET A 203 13.59 1.84 -3.44
C MET A 203 13.76 1.91 -4.96
N ASP A 204 14.12 0.78 -5.56
CA ASP A 204 14.20 0.64 -7.01
C ASP A 204 12.89 0.06 -7.59
N PRO A 205 12.59 0.33 -8.89
CA PRO A 205 11.60 -0.42 -9.63
C PRO A 205 11.91 -1.93 -9.61
N GLN A 206 10.88 -2.76 -9.68
CA GLN A 206 11.02 -4.21 -9.81
C GLN A 206 10.92 -4.57 -11.30
N THR A 207 12.08 -4.65 -11.97
CA THR A 207 12.16 -5.05 -13.39
C THR A 207 12.15 -6.55 -13.58
#